data_79da45acb5c0e80d20d416e603b851be
#
_entry.id   79da45acb5c0e80d20d416e603b851be
#
_cell.length_a   1.000
_cell.length_b   1.000
_cell.length_c   1.000
_cell.angle_alpha   90.00
_cell.angle_beta   90.00
_cell.angle_gamma   90.00
#
_symmetry.space_group_name_H-M   'P 1'
#
loop_
_entity.id
_entity.type
_entity.pdbx_description
1 polymer ?
#
loop_
_entity_poly.entity_id
_entity_poly.type
_entity_poly.pdbx_seq_one_letter_code
_entity_poly.pdbx_strand_id
1 'polypeptide(L)'
;MSQHEYYEFLIKIKGIGPWSIEMSRIFFIGDPDVFSILDLGLKNAHLKMFNIKKYSESFYKNFSPYRSYMCLFLWRVLEDENVTI
;
A
#
# COMPACT_ATOMS: atom_id res chain seq x y z
N MET A 1 -20.51 -4.01 2.65
CA MET A 1 -20.15 -2.59 2.45
C MET A 1 -19.18 -2.50 1.27
N SER A 2 -19.46 -1.65 0.30
CA SER A 2 -18.55 -1.43 -0.83
C SER A 2 -17.32 -0.64 -0.38
N GLN A 3 -16.26 -0.62 -1.22
CA GLN A 3 -15.06 0.17 -0.93
C GLN A 3 -15.40 1.65 -0.77
N HIS A 4 -16.31 2.15 -1.61
CA HIS A 4 -16.71 3.55 -1.55
C HIS A 4 -17.46 3.85 -0.23
N GLU A 5 -18.38 2.99 0.16
CA GLU A 5 -19.13 3.15 1.41
C GLU A 5 -18.21 3.09 2.62
N TYR A 6 -17.25 2.17 2.59
CA TYR A 6 -16.26 2.02 3.66
C TYR A 6 -15.43 3.30 3.81
N TYR A 7 -14.94 3.82 2.69
CA TYR A 7 -14.18 5.07 2.68
C TYR A 7 -15.01 6.23 3.20
N GLU A 8 -16.24 6.39 2.68
CA GLU A 8 -17.13 7.47 3.08
C GLU A 8 -17.46 7.44 4.57
N PHE A 9 -17.62 6.24 5.12
CA PHE A 9 -17.90 6.08 6.54
C PHE A 9 -16.69 6.51 7.39
N LEU A 10 -15.49 6.02 7.05
CA LEU A 10 -14.30 6.25 7.86
C LEU A 10 -13.73 7.67 7.73
N ILE A 11 -13.84 8.27 6.54
CA ILE A 11 -13.27 9.60 6.34
C ILE A 11 -13.97 10.67 7.18
N LYS A 12 -15.19 10.40 7.62
CA LYS A 12 -15.95 11.30 8.49
C LYS A 12 -15.45 11.29 9.94
N ILE A 13 -14.68 10.29 10.31
CA ILE A 13 -14.15 10.17 11.67
C ILE A 13 -12.93 11.09 11.79
N LYS A 14 -12.98 11.97 12.79
CA LYS A 14 -11.90 12.92 13.01
C LYS A 14 -10.58 12.19 13.27
N GLY A 15 -9.54 12.58 12.57
CA GLY A 15 -8.22 11.98 12.71
C GLY A 15 -7.96 10.80 11.80
N ILE A 16 -8.96 10.38 11.02
CA ILE A 16 -8.79 9.31 10.05
C ILE A 16 -8.58 9.91 8.65
N GLY A 17 -7.43 9.63 8.07
CA GLY A 17 -7.12 10.09 6.72
C GLY A 17 -7.11 8.93 5.71
N PRO A 18 -6.91 9.24 4.42
CA PRO A 18 -6.90 8.21 3.37
C PRO A 18 -5.89 7.09 3.63
N TRP A 19 -4.71 7.42 4.12
CA TRP A 19 -3.69 6.42 4.43
C TRP A 19 -4.18 5.42 5.50
N SER A 20 -4.78 5.94 6.57
CA SER A 20 -5.30 5.08 7.65
C SER A 20 -6.40 4.16 7.14
N ILE A 21 -7.25 4.65 6.24
CA ILE A 21 -8.32 3.84 5.64
C ILE A 21 -7.72 2.72 4.80
N GLU A 22 -6.71 3.02 4.01
CA GLU A 22 -6.04 2.00 3.19
C GLU A 22 -5.37 0.94 4.05
N MET A 23 -4.72 1.35 5.13
CA MET A 23 -4.11 0.42 6.08
C MET A 23 -5.15 -0.49 6.72
N SER A 24 -6.30 0.06 7.10
CA SER A 24 -7.37 -0.76 7.68
C SER A 24 -7.94 -1.76 6.66
N ARG A 25 -8.02 -1.40 5.39
CA ARG A 25 -8.48 -2.32 4.35
C ARG A 25 -7.53 -3.50 4.18
N ILE A 26 -6.24 -3.25 4.27
CA ILE A 26 -5.24 -4.32 4.14
C ILE A 26 -5.25 -5.22 5.38
N PHE A 27 -5.18 -4.63 6.57
CA PHE A 27 -4.92 -5.37 7.80
C PHE A 27 -6.17 -5.89 8.50
N PHE A 28 -7.29 -5.20 8.39
CA PHE A 28 -8.51 -5.60 9.09
C PHE A 28 -9.54 -6.27 8.18
N ILE A 29 -9.68 -5.78 6.97
CA ILE A 29 -10.63 -6.34 6.02
C ILE A 29 -10.02 -7.45 5.18
N GLY A 30 -8.71 -7.40 4.98
CA GLY A 30 -8.01 -8.38 4.17
C GLY A 30 -8.23 -8.19 2.67
N ASP A 31 -8.46 -6.95 2.24
CA ASP A 31 -8.61 -6.65 0.82
C ASP A 31 -7.29 -6.98 0.10
N PRO A 32 -7.29 -7.87 -0.89
CA PRO A 32 -6.05 -8.30 -1.53
C PRO A 32 -5.48 -7.29 -2.52
N ASP A 33 -6.24 -6.27 -2.90
CA ASP A 33 -5.83 -5.36 -3.97
C ASP A 33 -5.88 -3.90 -3.57
N VAL A 34 -5.09 -3.58 -2.54
CA VAL A 34 -4.93 -2.20 -2.07
C VAL A 34 -3.47 -1.79 -2.24
N PHE A 35 -3.24 -0.62 -2.84
CA PHE A 35 -1.91 -0.02 -2.88
C PHE A 35 -1.99 1.41 -2.37
N SER A 36 -1.17 1.73 -1.36
CA SER A 36 -1.16 3.04 -0.74
C SER A 36 -0.02 3.88 -1.29
N ILE A 37 -0.29 4.64 -2.35
CA ILE A 37 0.74 5.42 -3.05
C ILE A 37 1.37 6.49 -2.13
N LEU A 38 0.65 6.95 -1.13
CA LEU A 38 1.13 7.98 -0.22
C LEU A 38 1.97 7.43 0.93
N ASP A 39 2.09 6.11 1.06
CA ASP A 39 2.86 5.52 2.14
C ASP A 39 4.36 5.69 1.87
N LEU A 40 5.05 6.39 2.76
CA LEU A 40 6.47 6.67 2.61
C LEU A 40 7.32 5.40 2.66
N GLY A 41 6.93 4.44 3.48
CA GLY A 41 7.62 3.15 3.55
C GLY A 41 7.61 2.41 2.23
N LEU A 42 6.46 2.39 1.55
CA LEU A 42 6.35 1.75 0.24
C LEU A 42 7.22 2.46 -0.79
N LYS A 43 7.24 3.79 -0.78
CA LYS A 43 8.10 4.56 -1.68
C LYS A 43 9.57 4.25 -1.45
N ASN A 44 9.98 4.21 -0.19
CA ASN A 44 11.38 3.93 0.14
C ASN A 44 11.77 2.51 -0.26
N ALA A 45 10.90 1.54 -0.06
CA ALA A 45 11.15 0.17 -0.48
C ALA A 45 11.24 0.05 -1.99
N HIS A 46 10.38 0.78 -2.72
CA HIS A 46 10.42 0.80 -4.17
C HIS A 46 11.77 1.32 -4.66
N LEU A 47 12.26 2.42 -4.08
CA LEU A 47 13.54 2.98 -4.47
C LEU A 47 14.69 2.03 -4.18
N LYS A 48 14.58 1.26 -3.11
CA LYS A 48 15.58 0.25 -2.75
C LYS A 48 15.63 -0.89 -3.77
N MET A 49 14.46 -1.35 -4.24
CA MET A 49 14.35 -2.50 -5.13
C MET A 49 14.43 -2.13 -6.62
N PHE A 50 13.79 -1.03 -6.98
CA PHE A 50 13.56 -0.66 -8.39
C PHE A 50 14.03 0.76 -8.66
N ASN A 51 15.18 1.16 -8.13
CA ASN A 51 15.63 2.55 -8.11
C ASN A 51 15.57 3.29 -9.45
N ILE A 52 15.59 2.58 -10.56
CA ILE A 52 15.51 3.17 -11.91
C ILE A 52 14.08 3.26 -12.43
N LYS A 53 13.12 2.70 -11.71
CA LYS A 53 11.72 2.72 -12.13
C LYS A 53 10.97 3.81 -11.39
N LYS A 54 10.12 4.52 -12.12
CA LYS A 54 9.31 5.56 -11.50
C LYS A 54 8.30 4.96 -10.53
N TYR A 55 8.23 5.51 -9.33
CA TYR A 55 7.24 5.13 -8.33
C TYR A 55 5.89 5.71 -8.72
N SER A 56 4.94 4.88 -9.08
CA SER A 56 3.63 5.32 -9.53
C SER A 56 2.59 4.22 -9.34
N GLU A 57 1.33 4.62 -9.29
CA GLU A 57 0.24 3.66 -9.24
C GLU A 57 0.17 2.81 -10.52
N SER A 58 0.53 3.40 -11.67
CA SER A 58 0.56 2.68 -12.94
C SER A 58 1.49 1.49 -12.90
N PHE A 59 2.66 1.66 -12.30
CA PHE A 59 3.61 0.57 -12.15
C PHE A 59 3.02 -0.57 -11.32
N TYR A 60 2.40 -0.23 -10.18
CA TYR A 60 1.86 -1.23 -9.27
C TYR A 60 0.53 -1.80 -9.74
N LYS A 61 -0.14 -1.17 -10.68
CA LYS A 61 -1.34 -1.73 -11.28
C LYS A 61 -1.08 -3.08 -11.94
N ASN A 62 0.16 -3.31 -12.37
CA ASN A 62 0.56 -4.60 -12.96
C ASN A 62 0.46 -5.76 -11.98
N PHE A 63 0.43 -5.48 -10.68
CA PHE A 63 0.31 -6.50 -9.63
C PHE A 63 -1.13 -6.74 -9.19
N SER A 64 -2.08 -6.01 -9.76
CA SER A 64 -3.49 -6.22 -9.48
C SER A 64 -3.91 -7.60 -9.98
N PRO A 65 -4.77 -8.34 -9.27
CA PRO A 65 -5.54 -7.97 -8.09
C PRO A 65 -4.87 -8.27 -6.74
N TYR A 66 -3.56 -8.33 -6.68
CA TYR A 66 -2.81 -8.75 -5.48
C TYR A 66 -1.89 -7.65 -4.95
N ARG A 67 -2.24 -6.38 -5.14
CA ARG A 67 -1.37 -5.27 -4.74
C ARG A 67 -1.11 -5.20 -3.24
N SER A 68 -2.04 -5.68 -2.42
CA SER A 68 -1.83 -5.72 -0.96
C SER A 68 -0.68 -6.64 -0.60
N TYR A 69 -0.57 -7.78 -1.27
CA TYR A 69 0.55 -8.70 -1.05
C TYR A 69 1.87 -8.04 -1.47
N MET A 70 1.86 -7.26 -2.53
CA MET A 70 3.03 -6.50 -2.93
C MET A 70 3.43 -5.48 -1.88
N CYS A 71 2.46 -4.81 -1.25
CA CYS A 71 2.73 -3.90 -0.14
C CYS A 71 3.40 -4.61 1.02
N LEU A 72 2.88 -5.78 1.40
CA LEU A 72 3.47 -6.56 2.50
C LEU A 72 4.90 -6.98 2.17
N PHE A 73 5.15 -7.38 0.94
CA PHE A 73 6.49 -7.72 0.49
C PHE A 73 7.43 -6.52 0.56
N LEU A 74 6.99 -5.36 0.11
CA LEU A 74 7.81 -4.15 0.12
C LEU A 74 8.15 -3.71 1.55
N TRP A 75 7.19 -3.79 2.46
CA TRP A 75 7.47 -3.47 3.87
C TRP A 75 8.48 -4.44 4.45
N ARG A 76 8.42 -5.72 4.07
CA ARG A 76 9.38 -6.72 4.51
C ARG A 76 10.78 -6.40 4.00
N VAL A 77 10.90 -6.00 2.75
CA VAL A 77 12.19 -5.57 2.16
C VAL A 77 12.77 -4.39 2.92
N LEU A 78 11.91 -3.44 3.30
CA LEU A 78 12.34 -2.26 4.02
C LEU A 78 12.89 -2.61 5.41
N GLU A 79 12.26 -3.57 6.10
CA GLU A 79 12.66 -4.00 7.43
C GLU A 79 13.95 -4.81 7.43
N ASP A 80 14.18 -5.58 6.37
CA ASP A 80 15.30 -6.52 6.30
C ASP A 80 16.47 -5.86 5.58
N GLU A 81 17.44 -5.36 6.34
CA GLU A 81 18.62 -4.69 5.81
C GLU A 81 19.53 -5.63 5.01
N ASN A 82 19.37 -6.92 5.20
CA ASN A 82 20.19 -7.93 4.52
C ASN A 82 19.60 -8.37 3.18
N VAL A 83 18.39 -7.94 2.87
CA VAL A 83 17.78 -8.28 1.59
C VAL A 83 18.39 -7.38 0.52
N THR A 84 19.17 -7.99 -0.36
CA THR A 84 19.71 -7.31 -1.54
C THR A 84 19.12 -7.98 -2.76
N ILE A 85 18.55 -7.17 -3.62
CA ILE A 85 17.97 -7.68 -4.85
C ILE A 85 18.65 -7.02 -6.03
#